data_d310bf15050c604af763b7b9e62e3489
#
_entry.id   d310bf15050c604af763b7b9e62e3489
#
_cell.length_a   1.000
_cell.length_b   1.000
_cell.length_c   1.000
_cell.angle_alpha   90.00
_cell.angle_beta   90.00
_cell.angle_gamma   90.00
#
_symmetry.space_group_name_H-M   'P 1'
#
loop_
_entity.id
_entity.type
_entity.pdbx_description
1 polymer ?
#
loop_
_entity_poly.entity_id
_entity_poly.type
_entity_poly.pdbx_seq_one_letter_code
_entity_poly.pdbx_strand_id
1 'polypeptide(L)'
;MNSFSRILKWVEGKKSSCSVSVSSHHLSVKPGQILGSRFEIVKQLGAGKHSTVWLATSDNGPKAIKILTNDVTSLQGQDACELEVLERISTAQSTLTNKRLLQLQDHFRITGEHGEHLCLVTEPLGPSLSDLQSTVESKRLPLPLVKHVTRQLLEGLQVLHDQCHTVHTDIKPDNILFMATMWENVDVNWATFDLVDIVLVDFGTAMPHDTPHARLIQPVALRCPEVITGCVWNCKADIWNLGCIVSELITGQHLFKPKAGATWSAEQYHLARIFATFGTRDVLQNLLNFFQQGQHFEEYFNNKGLKITAESEPLDAILRTYNVYTPELNTFLGVMLQILPDDRPSAKSLLVSDWLQLHDDQPFVHTIKL
;
A
#
# COMPACT_ATOMS: atom_id res chain seq x y z
N MET A 1 22.05 -20.02 10.74
CA MET A 1 21.39 -19.12 11.72
C MET A 1 19.89 -19.33 11.59
N ASN A 2 19.12 -19.33 12.69
CA ASN A 2 17.68 -19.50 12.61
C ASN A 2 17.00 -18.15 12.25
N SER A 3 15.76 -18.18 11.77
CA SER A 3 15.00 -16.98 11.33
C SER A 3 14.98 -15.84 12.36
N PHE A 4 15.03 -16.17 13.64
CA PHE A 4 15.00 -15.20 14.74
C PHE A 4 16.29 -14.34 14.81
N SER A 5 17.49 -14.96 14.70
CA SER A 5 18.77 -14.21 14.65
C SER A 5 18.83 -13.22 13.49
N ARG A 6 18.10 -13.53 12.42
CA ARG A 6 18.06 -12.78 11.18
C ARG A 6 17.24 -11.50 11.33
N ILE A 7 16.00 -11.67 11.83
CA ILE A 7 15.11 -10.55 12.14
C ILE A 7 15.78 -9.60 13.13
N LEU A 8 16.46 -10.13 14.16
CA LEU A 8 17.19 -9.32 15.13
C LEU A 8 18.28 -8.48 14.47
N LYS A 9 19.11 -9.06 13.58
CA LYS A 9 20.18 -8.30 12.89
C LYS A 9 19.64 -7.17 12.03
N TRP A 10 18.55 -7.43 11.28
CA TRP A 10 17.92 -6.38 10.49
C TRP A 10 17.35 -5.27 11.37
N VAL A 11 16.65 -5.67 12.44
CA VAL A 11 16.08 -4.73 13.42
C VAL A 11 17.19 -3.93 14.13
N GLU A 12 18.33 -4.52 14.46
CA GLU A 12 19.50 -3.83 15.06
C GLU A 12 20.11 -2.78 14.12
N GLY A 13 20.07 -3.03 12.79
CA GLY A 13 20.53 -2.08 11.77
C GLY A 13 19.56 -0.90 11.56
N LYS A 14 18.28 -1.02 11.89
CA LYS A 14 17.35 0.11 11.85
C LYS A 14 17.67 1.09 12.99
N LYS A 15 18.19 2.27 12.64
CA LYS A 15 18.18 3.40 13.57
C LYS A 15 16.74 3.65 13.96
N SER A 16 16.44 3.67 15.27
CA SER A 16 15.12 4.02 15.79
C SER A 16 14.80 5.48 15.41
N SER A 17 14.26 5.68 14.22
CA SER A 17 13.95 7.01 13.68
C SER A 17 12.55 7.49 14.03
N CYS A 18 11.85 6.84 14.95
CA CYS A 18 10.51 7.25 15.31
C CYS A 18 10.37 7.38 16.82
N SER A 19 10.76 8.55 17.36
CA SER A 19 10.15 9.06 18.59
C SER A 19 8.78 9.66 18.26
N VAL A 20 7.82 8.84 17.86
CA VAL A 20 6.42 9.24 17.96
C VAL A 20 6.18 9.41 19.45
N SER A 21 5.83 10.61 19.90
CA SER A 21 5.38 10.84 21.27
C SER A 21 4.23 9.88 21.53
N VAL A 22 4.48 8.85 22.35
CA VAL A 22 3.48 7.84 22.73
C VAL A 22 2.34 8.61 23.40
N SER A 23 1.20 8.73 22.71
CA SER A 23 0.01 9.36 23.28
C SER A 23 -0.50 8.50 24.45
N SER A 24 -1.28 9.09 25.36
CA SER A 24 -1.95 8.37 26.47
C SER A 24 -2.84 7.20 25.99
N HIS A 25 -3.11 7.11 24.69
CA HIS A 25 -3.90 6.05 24.07
C HIS A 25 -3.12 4.77 23.72
N HIS A 26 -1.78 4.79 23.76
CA HIS A 26 -0.95 3.61 23.49
C HIS A 26 -0.69 2.81 24.76
N LEU A 27 -0.64 1.47 24.63
CA LEU A 27 -0.17 0.61 25.71
C LEU A 27 1.33 0.84 25.94
N SER A 28 1.72 1.10 27.18
CA SER A 28 3.15 1.15 27.55
C SER A 28 3.71 -0.26 27.63
N VAL A 29 4.63 -0.59 26.74
CA VAL A 29 5.26 -1.91 26.64
C VAL A 29 6.77 -1.77 26.70
N LYS A 30 7.45 -2.74 27.33
CA LYS A 30 8.92 -2.74 27.49
C LYS A 30 9.50 -4.10 27.08
N PRO A 31 10.74 -4.13 26.56
CA PRO A 31 11.49 -5.37 26.37
C PRO A 31 11.54 -6.22 27.67
N GLY A 32 11.41 -7.53 27.54
CA GLY A 32 11.34 -8.48 28.63
C GLY A 32 9.94 -8.63 29.26
N GLN A 33 8.96 -7.80 28.90
CA GLN A 33 7.59 -7.95 29.36
C GLN A 33 6.89 -9.11 28.66
N ILE A 34 6.10 -9.90 29.40
CA ILE A 34 5.30 -10.99 28.84
C ILE A 34 3.87 -10.48 28.59
N LEU A 35 3.41 -10.58 27.35
CA LEU A 35 2.04 -10.25 26.97
C LEU A 35 1.22 -11.52 26.75
N GLY A 36 -0.05 -11.50 27.17
CA GLY A 36 -0.97 -12.62 27.02
C GLY A 36 -0.45 -13.94 27.61
N SER A 37 0.46 -13.89 28.59
CA SER A 37 1.12 -15.03 29.24
C SER A 37 1.94 -15.95 28.31
N ARG A 38 2.20 -15.53 27.05
CA ARG A 38 2.81 -16.36 26.00
C ARG A 38 3.88 -15.66 25.16
N PHE A 39 3.91 -14.34 25.14
CA PHE A 39 4.73 -13.58 24.23
C PHE A 39 5.68 -12.67 25.00
N GLU A 40 6.97 -13.01 25.05
CA GLU A 40 8.00 -12.16 25.62
C GLU A 40 8.44 -11.10 24.60
N ILE A 41 8.28 -9.84 24.95
CA ILE A 41 8.63 -8.71 24.10
C ILE A 41 10.15 -8.55 23.99
N VAL A 42 10.62 -8.48 22.76
CA VAL A 42 12.06 -8.33 22.46
C VAL A 42 12.38 -6.87 22.13
N LYS A 43 11.68 -6.31 21.13
CA LYS A 43 11.99 -4.97 20.59
C LYS A 43 10.81 -4.39 19.82
N GLN A 44 10.71 -3.07 19.78
CA GLN A 44 9.75 -2.36 18.96
C GLN A 44 10.19 -2.40 17.48
N LEU A 45 9.28 -2.79 16.57
CA LEU A 45 9.47 -2.81 15.13
C LEU A 45 8.96 -1.54 14.45
N GLY A 46 7.90 -0.95 14.99
CA GLY A 46 7.28 0.25 14.44
C GLY A 46 6.33 0.92 15.42
N ALA A 47 6.04 2.19 15.18
CA ALA A 47 5.03 2.95 15.89
C ALA A 47 4.30 3.87 14.91
N GLY A 48 2.98 3.93 15.03
CA GLY A 48 2.10 4.80 14.28
C GLY A 48 1.10 5.52 15.19
N LYS A 49 0.24 6.32 14.60
CA LYS A 49 -0.78 7.07 15.34
C LYS A 49 -1.75 6.16 16.10
N HIS A 50 -2.07 5.00 15.54
CA HIS A 50 -3.16 4.12 16.00
C HIS A 50 -2.68 2.76 16.52
N SER A 51 -1.38 2.48 16.46
CA SER A 51 -0.81 1.21 16.93
C SER A 51 0.69 1.29 17.14
N THR A 52 1.21 0.29 17.87
CA THR A 52 2.63 -0.04 17.92
C THR A 52 2.83 -1.50 17.51
N VAL A 53 3.97 -1.80 16.87
CA VAL A 53 4.32 -3.16 16.44
C VAL A 53 5.58 -3.60 17.16
N TRP A 54 5.55 -4.80 17.75
CA TRP A 54 6.60 -5.36 18.57
C TRP A 54 7.04 -6.73 18.08
N LEU A 55 8.34 -6.98 18.06
CA LEU A 55 8.90 -8.32 17.95
C LEU A 55 8.77 -9.00 19.33
N ALA A 56 8.26 -10.21 19.34
CA ALA A 56 8.16 -11.04 20.53
C ALA A 56 8.65 -12.46 20.24
N THR A 57 9.05 -13.18 21.29
CA THR A 57 9.29 -14.62 21.26
C THR A 57 8.14 -15.38 21.88
N SER A 58 7.91 -16.59 21.39
CA SER A 58 6.97 -17.56 21.95
C SER A 58 7.52 -18.98 21.78
N ASP A 59 6.88 -20.00 22.37
CA ASP A 59 7.23 -21.41 22.21
C ASP A 59 7.22 -21.85 20.73
N ASN A 60 6.40 -21.18 19.89
CA ASN A 60 6.29 -21.44 18.47
C ASN A 60 7.19 -20.51 17.60
N GLY A 61 8.23 -19.92 18.19
CA GLY A 61 9.19 -19.04 17.51
C GLY A 61 8.79 -17.56 17.53
N PRO A 62 9.46 -16.73 16.72
CA PRO A 62 9.27 -15.29 16.71
C PRO A 62 7.90 -14.90 16.17
N LYS A 63 7.33 -13.82 16.72
CA LYS A 63 6.05 -13.24 16.35
C LYS A 63 6.17 -11.73 16.22
N ALA A 64 5.35 -11.14 15.36
CA ALA A 64 5.07 -9.71 15.38
C ALA A 64 3.72 -9.47 16.08
N ILE A 65 3.68 -8.52 17.01
CA ILE A 65 2.46 -8.17 17.72
C ILE A 65 2.14 -6.71 17.42
N LYS A 66 1.07 -6.48 16.67
CA LYS A 66 0.48 -5.15 16.49
C LYS A 66 -0.49 -4.88 17.62
N ILE A 67 -0.19 -3.86 18.42
CA ILE A 67 -1.00 -3.47 19.58
C ILE A 67 -1.75 -2.19 19.19
N LEU A 68 -3.06 -2.27 19.07
CA LEU A 68 -3.90 -1.14 18.75
C LEU A 68 -4.03 -0.21 19.95
N THR A 69 -4.21 1.08 19.72
CA THR A 69 -4.58 2.03 20.77
C THR A 69 -5.95 1.69 21.33
N ASN A 70 -6.25 2.15 22.54
CA ASN A 70 -7.52 1.85 23.23
C ASN A 70 -8.73 2.43 22.48
N ASP A 71 -8.60 3.61 21.88
CA ASP A 71 -9.63 4.25 21.06
C ASP A 71 -9.95 3.42 19.80
N VAL A 72 -8.93 2.99 19.03
CA VAL A 72 -9.13 2.11 17.88
C VAL A 72 -9.64 0.74 18.26
N THR A 73 -9.21 0.21 19.42
CA THR A 73 -9.72 -1.06 19.96
C THR A 73 -11.21 -1.00 20.27
N SER A 74 -11.70 0.11 20.78
CA SER A 74 -13.13 0.31 21.11
C SER A 74 -14.02 0.42 19.88
N LEU A 75 -13.44 0.81 18.72
CA LEU A 75 -14.14 0.97 17.44
C LEU A 75 -14.17 -0.32 16.60
N GLN A 76 -13.47 -1.39 17.03
CA GLN A 76 -13.49 -2.66 16.30
C GLN A 76 -14.92 -3.23 16.23
N GLY A 77 -15.32 -3.61 15.02
CA GLY A 77 -16.68 -4.10 14.72
C GLY A 77 -17.72 -2.99 14.46
N GLN A 78 -17.31 -1.70 14.49
CA GLN A 78 -18.15 -0.56 14.15
C GLN A 78 -17.53 0.20 12.95
N ASP A 79 -16.56 1.09 13.24
CA ASP A 79 -15.88 1.93 12.24
C ASP A 79 -14.49 1.40 11.88
N ALA A 80 -13.94 0.46 12.64
CA ALA A 80 -12.68 -0.21 12.40
C ALA A 80 -12.91 -1.73 12.31
N CYS A 81 -12.37 -2.35 11.28
CA CYS A 81 -12.62 -3.76 10.96
C CYS A 81 -11.33 -4.58 10.81
N GLU A 82 -10.18 -4.11 11.33
CA GLU A 82 -8.89 -4.75 11.05
C GLU A 82 -8.85 -6.23 11.45
N LEU A 83 -9.36 -6.56 12.63
CA LEU A 83 -9.44 -7.96 13.10
C LEU A 83 -10.28 -8.81 12.16
N GLU A 84 -11.49 -8.36 11.83
CA GLU A 84 -12.43 -9.09 10.97
C GLU A 84 -11.86 -9.28 9.55
N VAL A 85 -11.20 -8.25 9.00
CA VAL A 85 -10.54 -8.33 7.69
C VAL A 85 -9.41 -9.36 7.72
N LEU A 86 -8.56 -9.36 8.75
CA LEU A 86 -7.48 -10.33 8.89
C LEU A 86 -7.99 -11.77 9.07
N GLU A 87 -9.10 -11.98 9.76
CA GLU A 87 -9.76 -13.29 9.90
C GLU A 87 -10.28 -13.79 8.54
N ARG A 88 -10.95 -12.92 7.76
CA ARG A 88 -11.39 -13.24 6.38
C ARG A 88 -10.20 -13.58 5.48
N ILE A 89 -9.13 -12.80 5.53
CA ILE A 89 -7.91 -13.05 4.75
C ILE A 89 -7.30 -14.39 5.13
N SER A 90 -7.18 -14.69 6.42
CA SER A 90 -6.59 -15.94 6.90
C SER A 90 -7.41 -17.16 6.46
N THR A 91 -8.73 -17.02 6.42
CA THR A 91 -9.65 -18.05 5.91
C THR A 91 -9.49 -18.21 4.39
N ALA A 92 -9.54 -17.13 3.62
CA ALA A 92 -9.45 -17.14 2.17
C ALA A 92 -8.10 -17.72 1.67
N GLN A 93 -6.99 -17.43 2.37
CA GLN A 93 -5.66 -17.91 2.00
C GLN A 93 -5.27 -19.25 2.66
N SER A 94 -6.15 -19.88 3.41
CA SER A 94 -5.83 -21.14 4.16
C SER A 94 -5.32 -22.27 3.26
N THR A 95 -5.81 -22.34 2.02
CA THR A 95 -5.45 -23.36 1.04
C THR A 95 -4.37 -22.92 0.02
N LEU A 96 -3.97 -21.64 0.05
CA LEU A 96 -3.00 -21.11 -0.89
C LEU A 96 -1.56 -21.38 -0.42
N THR A 97 -0.70 -21.79 -1.35
CA THR A 97 0.74 -21.96 -1.10
C THR A 97 1.44 -20.59 -0.99
N ASN A 98 1.07 -19.64 -1.85
CA ASN A 98 1.67 -18.32 -1.90
C ASN A 98 0.70 -17.31 -1.26
N LYS A 99 1.04 -16.83 -0.08
CA LYS A 99 0.23 -15.88 0.69
C LYS A 99 0.77 -14.47 0.47
N ARG A 100 -0.04 -13.62 -0.17
CA ARG A 100 0.33 -12.24 -0.53
C ARG A 100 -0.24 -11.19 0.41
N LEU A 101 -1.11 -11.62 1.34
CA LEU A 101 -1.73 -10.77 2.36
C LEU A 101 -1.34 -11.28 3.74
N LEU A 102 -1.17 -10.34 4.68
CA LEU A 102 -0.79 -10.64 6.07
C LEU A 102 -1.73 -11.67 6.70
N GLN A 103 -1.16 -12.68 7.35
CA GLN A 103 -1.90 -13.74 8.03
C GLN A 103 -2.02 -13.47 9.52
N LEU A 104 -3.25 -13.41 10.03
CA LEU A 104 -3.49 -13.46 11.46
C LEU A 104 -3.19 -14.87 11.96
N GLN A 105 -2.35 -14.98 12.99
CA GLN A 105 -2.04 -16.25 13.65
C GLN A 105 -2.77 -16.41 14.98
N ASP A 106 -2.99 -15.29 15.67
CA ASP A 106 -3.69 -15.24 16.95
C ASP A 106 -4.10 -13.80 17.28
N HIS A 107 -4.98 -13.61 18.21
CA HIS A 107 -5.31 -12.30 18.77
C HIS A 107 -5.72 -12.42 20.24
N PHE A 108 -5.53 -11.36 21.01
CA PHE A 108 -5.95 -11.27 22.41
C PHE A 108 -6.11 -9.82 22.84
N ARG A 109 -6.74 -9.60 24.00
CA ARG A 109 -6.89 -8.27 24.58
C ARG A 109 -6.08 -8.13 25.84
N ILE A 110 -5.58 -6.92 26.10
CA ILE A 110 -4.86 -6.55 27.31
C ILE A 110 -5.50 -5.29 27.87
N THR A 111 -5.78 -5.30 29.18
CA THR A 111 -6.22 -4.11 29.90
C THR A 111 -5.00 -3.25 30.23
N GLY A 112 -4.96 -2.04 29.69
CA GLY A 112 -3.98 -1.00 30.02
C GLY A 112 -4.55 0.03 31.00
N GLU A 113 -3.75 1.05 31.31
CA GLU A 113 -4.14 2.13 32.23
C GLU A 113 -5.37 2.91 31.76
N HIS A 114 -5.53 3.07 30.41
CA HIS A 114 -6.58 3.88 29.81
C HIS A 114 -7.64 3.08 29.06
N GLY A 115 -7.69 1.76 29.23
CA GLY A 115 -8.66 0.88 28.58
C GLY A 115 -8.06 -0.38 28.00
N GLU A 116 -8.84 -1.08 27.19
CA GLU A 116 -8.40 -2.30 26.51
C GLU A 116 -7.63 -2.02 25.23
N HIS A 117 -6.68 -2.89 24.93
CA HIS A 117 -5.87 -2.90 23.73
C HIS A 117 -6.00 -4.24 23.03
N LEU A 118 -6.43 -4.24 21.76
CA LEU A 118 -6.41 -5.42 20.91
C LEU A 118 -4.98 -5.66 20.41
N CYS A 119 -4.50 -6.88 20.61
CA CYS A 119 -3.21 -7.37 20.15
C CYS A 119 -3.42 -8.35 18.99
N LEU A 120 -2.88 -8.05 17.82
CA LEU A 120 -2.93 -8.89 16.63
C LEU A 120 -1.57 -9.56 16.44
N VAL A 121 -1.54 -10.89 16.42
CA VAL A 121 -0.32 -11.70 16.34
C VAL A 121 -0.15 -12.22 14.93
N THR A 122 0.99 -11.94 14.32
CA THR A 122 1.33 -12.33 12.94
C THR A 122 2.75 -12.90 12.88
N GLU A 123 3.16 -13.37 11.71
CA GLU A 123 4.58 -13.62 11.46
C GLU A 123 5.36 -12.30 11.39
N PRO A 124 6.61 -12.27 11.82
CA PRO A 124 7.47 -11.11 11.60
C PRO A 124 7.90 -11.07 10.13
N LEU A 125 7.82 -9.89 9.54
CA LEU A 125 8.21 -9.63 8.16
C LEU A 125 9.54 -8.86 8.10
N GLY A 126 10.13 -8.81 6.90
CA GLY A 126 11.33 -8.04 6.60
C GLY A 126 11.06 -6.55 6.40
N PRO A 127 11.98 -5.82 5.73
CA PRO A 127 11.81 -4.41 5.41
C PRO A 127 10.64 -4.17 4.45
N SER A 128 10.22 -2.92 4.36
CA SER A 128 9.23 -2.48 3.39
C SER A 128 9.86 -2.19 2.02
N LEU A 129 9.02 -2.10 1.00
CA LEU A 129 9.43 -1.66 -0.34
C LEU A 129 9.96 -0.21 -0.31
N SER A 130 9.43 0.63 0.59
CA SER A 130 9.92 1.99 0.86
C SER A 130 11.32 1.97 1.46
N ASP A 131 11.61 1.05 2.40
CA ASP A 131 12.96 0.86 2.95
C ASP A 131 13.93 0.51 1.81
N LEU A 132 13.56 -0.42 0.90
CA LEU A 132 14.38 -0.80 -0.25
C LEU A 132 14.63 0.38 -1.19
N GLN A 133 13.58 1.13 -1.56
CA GLN A 133 13.74 2.32 -2.41
C GLN A 133 14.70 3.34 -1.79
N SER A 134 14.69 3.49 -0.46
CA SER A 134 15.55 4.45 0.24
C SER A 134 17.03 4.11 0.14
N THR A 135 17.39 2.86 -0.15
CA THR A 135 18.79 2.41 -0.32
C THR A 135 19.33 2.74 -1.71
N VAL A 136 18.47 3.08 -2.65
CA VAL A 136 18.84 3.42 -4.04
C VAL A 136 18.84 4.92 -4.21
N GLU A 137 19.95 5.51 -4.62
CA GLU A 137 20.10 6.97 -4.80
C GLU A 137 19.03 7.55 -5.74
N SER A 138 18.75 6.88 -6.86
CA SER A 138 17.70 7.26 -7.82
C SER A 138 16.28 6.94 -7.35
N LYS A 139 16.13 6.14 -6.29
CA LYS A 139 14.87 5.52 -5.85
C LYS A 139 14.17 4.65 -6.90
N ARG A 140 14.84 4.36 -8.02
CA ARG A 140 14.30 3.56 -9.11
C ARG A 140 14.65 2.10 -8.89
N LEU A 141 13.64 1.24 -8.92
CA LEU A 141 13.84 -0.20 -8.83
C LEU A 141 13.96 -0.82 -10.23
N PRO A 142 14.72 -1.92 -10.38
CA PRO A 142 14.84 -2.64 -11.65
C PRO A 142 13.48 -3.12 -12.14
N LEU A 143 13.25 -2.98 -13.44
CA LEU A 143 11.99 -3.33 -14.08
C LEU A 143 11.54 -4.78 -13.81
N PRO A 144 12.42 -5.81 -13.86
CA PRO A 144 12.04 -7.17 -13.52
C PRO A 144 11.51 -7.31 -12.08
N LEU A 145 12.14 -6.66 -11.10
CA LEU A 145 11.64 -6.65 -9.72
C LEU A 145 10.28 -5.95 -9.61
N VAL A 146 10.11 -4.80 -10.30
CA VAL A 146 8.82 -4.10 -10.30
C VAL A 146 7.72 -4.96 -10.90
N LYS A 147 7.96 -5.66 -11.99
CA LYS A 147 7.01 -6.62 -12.57
C LYS A 147 6.67 -7.74 -11.61
N HIS A 148 7.68 -8.32 -10.97
CA HIS A 148 7.50 -9.41 -10.02
C HIS A 148 6.67 -8.98 -8.81
N VAL A 149 7.00 -7.84 -8.19
CA VAL A 149 6.23 -7.23 -7.08
C VAL A 149 4.80 -6.90 -7.52
N THR A 150 4.64 -6.30 -8.71
CA THR A 150 3.32 -5.94 -9.25
C THR A 150 2.44 -7.17 -9.43
N ARG A 151 2.98 -8.28 -9.97
CA ARG A 151 2.27 -9.55 -10.11
C ARG A 151 1.78 -10.05 -8.75
N GLN A 152 2.65 -10.09 -7.74
CA GLN A 152 2.30 -10.57 -6.41
C GLN A 152 1.25 -9.67 -5.73
N LEU A 153 1.33 -8.34 -5.91
CA LEU A 153 0.30 -7.43 -5.41
C LEU A 153 -1.05 -7.66 -6.08
N LEU A 154 -1.06 -7.90 -7.39
CA LEU A 154 -2.30 -8.24 -8.11
C LEU A 154 -2.89 -9.58 -7.66
N GLU A 155 -2.04 -10.59 -7.38
CA GLU A 155 -2.47 -11.87 -6.77
C GLU A 155 -3.14 -11.62 -5.40
N GLY A 156 -2.52 -10.81 -4.55
CA GLY A 156 -3.08 -10.42 -3.27
C GLY A 156 -4.38 -9.64 -3.38
N LEU A 157 -4.43 -8.63 -4.26
CA LEU A 157 -5.64 -7.83 -4.50
C LEU A 157 -6.78 -8.65 -5.09
N GLN A 158 -6.49 -9.63 -5.93
CA GLN A 158 -7.52 -10.56 -6.42
C GLN A 158 -8.19 -11.31 -5.25
N VAL A 159 -7.40 -11.84 -4.31
CA VAL A 159 -7.96 -12.50 -3.12
C VAL A 159 -8.74 -11.52 -2.26
N LEU A 160 -8.17 -10.32 -2.02
CA LEU A 160 -8.78 -9.30 -1.17
C LEU A 160 -10.13 -8.82 -1.72
N HIS A 161 -10.18 -8.55 -3.04
CA HIS A 161 -11.38 -8.02 -3.69
C HIS A 161 -12.44 -9.10 -3.96
N ASP A 162 -12.02 -10.27 -4.52
CA ASP A 162 -12.96 -11.27 -5.02
C ASP A 162 -13.43 -12.26 -3.92
N GLN A 163 -12.57 -12.54 -2.91
CA GLN A 163 -12.87 -13.53 -1.86
C GLN A 163 -13.16 -12.88 -0.51
N CYS A 164 -12.43 -11.83 -0.15
CA CYS A 164 -12.63 -11.12 1.13
C CYS A 164 -13.63 -9.97 1.02
N HIS A 165 -14.06 -9.59 -0.19
CA HIS A 165 -14.95 -8.44 -0.46
C HIS A 165 -14.50 -7.17 0.27
N THR A 166 -13.21 -6.86 0.19
CA THR A 166 -12.57 -5.80 0.96
C THR A 166 -11.70 -4.92 0.05
N VAL A 167 -11.73 -3.61 0.30
CA VAL A 167 -10.83 -2.60 -0.30
C VAL A 167 -9.76 -2.25 0.72
N HIS A 168 -8.49 -2.25 0.33
CA HIS A 168 -7.38 -1.95 1.24
C HIS A 168 -7.35 -0.48 1.67
N THR A 169 -7.53 0.43 0.71
CA THR A 169 -7.60 1.89 0.89
C THR A 169 -6.30 2.63 1.19
N ASP A 170 -5.23 1.94 1.61
CA ASP A 170 -3.92 2.58 1.94
C ASP A 170 -2.74 1.80 1.35
N ILE A 171 -2.84 1.39 0.06
CA ILE A 171 -1.71 0.74 -0.62
C ILE A 171 -0.62 1.77 -0.88
N LYS A 172 0.57 1.51 -0.34
CA LYS A 172 1.77 2.34 -0.51
C LYS A 172 3.04 1.50 -0.26
N PRO A 173 4.22 1.93 -0.71
CA PRO A 173 5.46 1.15 -0.54
C PRO A 173 5.77 0.78 0.92
N ASP A 174 5.34 1.59 1.90
CA ASP A 174 5.51 1.32 3.33
C ASP A 174 4.70 0.11 3.81
N ASN A 175 3.56 -0.19 3.16
CA ASN A 175 2.65 -1.28 3.51
C ASN A 175 2.88 -2.55 2.66
N ILE A 176 3.97 -2.61 1.89
CA ILE A 176 4.41 -3.76 1.11
C ILE A 176 5.72 -4.26 1.71
N LEU A 177 5.68 -5.36 2.45
CA LEU A 177 6.82 -5.89 3.17
C LEU A 177 7.35 -7.17 2.54
N PHE A 178 8.66 -7.38 2.63
CA PHE A 178 9.30 -8.62 2.21
C PHE A 178 9.13 -9.72 3.26
N MET A 179 9.05 -10.97 2.82
CA MET A 179 9.08 -12.11 3.72
C MET A 179 10.43 -12.19 4.44
N ALA A 180 10.43 -12.38 5.76
CA ALA A 180 11.65 -12.36 6.57
C ALA A 180 12.67 -13.47 6.20
N THR A 181 12.19 -14.60 5.69
CA THR A 181 13.04 -15.74 5.30
C THR A 181 13.95 -15.46 4.10
N MET A 182 13.61 -14.44 3.31
CA MET A 182 14.28 -14.11 2.04
C MET A 182 15.41 -13.09 2.22
N TRP A 183 15.46 -12.39 3.35
CA TRP A 183 16.29 -11.18 3.51
C TRP A 183 17.75 -11.44 3.90
N GLU A 184 18.17 -12.65 4.16
CA GLU A 184 19.50 -12.92 4.73
C GLU A 184 20.68 -12.92 3.78
N ASN A 185 20.45 -13.14 2.50
CA ASN A 185 21.51 -13.28 1.51
C ASN A 185 21.37 -12.28 0.35
N VAL A 186 20.68 -11.20 0.64
CA VAL A 186 20.50 -10.20 -0.39
C VAL A 186 21.66 -9.17 -0.28
N ASP A 187 22.85 -9.59 -0.63
CA ASP A 187 23.45 -8.91 -1.80
C ASP A 187 22.35 -8.99 -2.85
N VAL A 188 21.56 -7.90 -3.01
CA VAL A 188 20.45 -7.91 -3.97
C VAL A 188 21.10 -8.07 -5.34
N ASN A 189 21.49 -9.29 -5.62
CA ASN A 189 21.82 -9.70 -6.95
C ASN A 189 20.46 -9.77 -7.66
N TRP A 190 20.16 -8.73 -8.42
CA TRP A 190 18.93 -8.62 -9.21
C TRP A 190 18.70 -9.85 -10.11
N ALA A 191 19.66 -10.74 -10.24
CA ALA A 191 19.52 -12.05 -10.90
C ALA A 191 18.66 -13.05 -10.10
N THR A 192 18.30 -12.77 -8.84
CA THR A 192 17.53 -13.67 -7.97
C THR A 192 16.24 -13.06 -7.44
N PHE A 193 15.73 -12.00 -8.08
CA PHE A 193 14.47 -11.33 -7.65
C PHE A 193 13.26 -12.29 -7.69
N ASP A 194 13.28 -13.35 -8.50
CA ASP A 194 12.22 -14.35 -8.58
C ASP A 194 12.02 -15.12 -7.26
N LEU A 195 12.99 -15.02 -6.34
CA LEU A 195 12.92 -15.62 -5.01
C LEU A 195 12.33 -14.66 -3.96
N VAL A 196 12.03 -13.42 -4.34
CA VAL A 196 11.52 -12.41 -3.42
C VAL A 196 10.02 -12.52 -3.29
N ASP A 197 9.53 -12.87 -2.11
CA ASP A 197 8.11 -12.82 -1.79
C ASP A 197 7.75 -11.57 -0.98
N ILE A 198 6.64 -10.92 -1.36
CA ILE A 198 6.09 -9.78 -0.65
C ILE A 198 4.75 -10.10 -0.01
N VAL A 199 4.43 -9.34 1.02
CA VAL A 199 3.16 -9.39 1.75
C VAL A 199 2.60 -7.98 1.88
N LEU A 200 1.36 -7.78 1.48
CA LEU A 200 0.60 -6.55 1.73
C LEU A 200 0.08 -6.58 3.16
N VAL A 201 0.31 -5.49 3.89
CA VAL A 201 0.02 -5.37 5.33
C VAL A 201 -0.77 -4.10 5.65
N ASP A 202 -1.18 -3.94 6.90
CA ASP A 202 -1.88 -2.78 7.47
C ASP A 202 -3.29 -2.58 6.92
N PHE A 203 -4.20 -3.40 7.40
CA PHE A 203 -5.63 -3.35 7.07
C PHE A 203 -6.43 -2.44 8.01
N GLY A 204 -5.76 -1.55 8.76
CA GLY A 204 -6.39 -0.66 9.74
C GLY A 204 -7.39 0.35 9.16
N THR A 205 -7.33 0.60 7.85
CA THR A 205 -8.26 1.47 7.12
C THR A 205 -9.09 0.73 6.08
N ALA A 206 -8.92 -0.60 5.98
CA ALA A 206 -9.63 -1.41 5.00
C ALA A 206 -11.15 -1.39 5.24
N MET A 207 -11.91 -1.42 4.15
CA MET A 207 -13.37 -1.28 4.16
C MET A 207 -14.03 -2.38 3.31
N PRO A 208 -15.24 -2.84 3.69
CA PRO A 208 -16.03 -3.71 2.82
C PRO A 208 -16.28 -3.05 1.47
N HIS A 209 -16.21 -3.82 0.38
CA HIS A 209 -16.44 -3.26 -0.95
C HIS A 209 -17.93 -3.21 -1.35
N ASP A 210 -18.77 -3.99 -0.68
CA ASP A 210 -20.20 -4.15 -1.03
C ASP A 210 -21.08 -2.99 -0.53
N THR A 211 -20.54 -2.10 0.26
CA THR A 211 -21.24 -0.90 0.74
C THR A 211 -20.69 0.36 0.07
N PRO A 212 -21.56 1.27 -0.39
CA PRO A 212 -21.12 2.53 -0.97
C PRO A 212 -20.34 3.39 0.05
N HIS A 213 -19.17 3.84 -0.32
CA HIS A 213 -18.32 4.70 0.50
C HIS A 213 -17.99 6.01 -0.22
N ALA A 214 -18.08 7.12 0.51
CA ALA A 214 -17.57 8.43 0.08
C ALA A 214 -16.55 9.01 1.06
N ARG A 215 -16.02 8.15 1.97
CA ARG A 215 -15.01 8.55 2.96
C ARG A 215 -13.69 8.86 2.26
N LEU A 216 -12.96 9.84 2.81
CA LEU A 216 -11.61 10.18 2.33
C LEU A 216 -10.63 9.06 2.69
N ILE A 217 -10.02 8.49 1.66
CA ILE A 217 -9.02 7.42 1.75
C ILE A 217 -7.75 7.79 0.97
N GLN A 218 -6.75 6.96 1.01
CA GLN A 218 -5.51 7.01 0.25
C GLN A 218 -4.56 8.15 0.63
N PRO A 219 -3.24 7.95 0.55
CA PRO A 219 -2.26 9.02 0.64
C PRO A 219 -2.49 10.08 -0.45
N VAL A 220 -2.26 11.34 -0.12
CA VAL A 220 -2.59 12.49 -1.01
C VAL A 220 -2.03 12.33 -2.42
N ALA A 221 -0.77 11.92 -2.57
CA ALA A 221 -0.12 11.76 -3.89
C ALA A 221 -0.65 10.56 -4.70
N LEU A 222 -1.30 9.59 -4.05
CA LEU A 222 -1.83 8.36 -4.64
C LEU A 222 -3.36 8.37 -4.77
N ARG A 223 -4.00 9.48 -4.41
CA ARG A 223 -5.46 9.58 -4.30
C ARG A 223 -6.12 9.63 -5.67
N CYS A 224 -7.12 8.77 -5.87
CA CYS A 224 -7.86 8.67 -7.13
C CYS A 224 -8.91 9.80 -7.28
N PRO A 225 -9.33 10.10 -8.52
CA PRO A 225 -10.23 11.22 -8.80
C PRO A 225 -11.57 11.17 -8.06
N GLU A 226 -12.19 9.97 -7.99
CA GLU A 226 -13.45 9.76 -7.31
C GLU A 226 -13.38 10.04 -5.81
N VAL A 227 -12.23 9.74 -5.17
CA VAL A 227 -12.01 10.05 -3.75
C VAL A 227 -11.77 11.54 -3.55
N ILE A 228 -11.02 12.21 -4.44
CA ILE A 228 -10.80 13.65 -4.38
C ILE A 228 -12.15 14.39 -4.47
N THR A 229 -13.01 13.95 -5.37
CA THR A 229 -14.29 14.63 -5.64
C THR A 229 -15.41 14.23 -4.69
N GLY A 230 -15.17 13.26 -3.79
CA GLY A 230 -16.17 12.76 -2.84
C GLY A 230 -17.27 11.92 -3.51
N CYS A 231 -16.97 11.31 -4.64
CA CYS A 231 -17.82 10.30 -5.26
C CYS A 231 -17.75 8.98 -4.50
N VAL A 232 -18.73 8.11 -4.73
CA VAL A 232 -18.68 6.72 -4.26
C VAL A 232 -17.51 6.01 -4.94
N TRP A 233 -16.73 5.27 -4.14
CA TRP A 233 -15.59 4.50 -4.60
C TRP A 233 -15.74 3.00 -4.23
N ASN A 234 -14.98 2.14 -4.89
CA ASN A 234 -14.96 0.70 -4.71
C ASN A 234 -13.51 0.15 -4.81
N CYS A 235 -13.36 -1.14 -4.99
CA CYS A 235 -12.05 -1.81 -5.11
C CYS A 235 -11.17 -1.28 -6.26
N LYS A 236 -11.72 -0.53 -7.22
CA LYS A 236 -10.94 0.11 -8.29
C LYS A 236 -10.05 1.26 -7.79
N ALA A 237 -10.31 1.77 -6.57
CA ALA A 237 -9.41 2.70 -5.90
C ALA A 237 -8.04 2.07 -5.61
N ASP A 238 -7.99 0.79 -5.20
CA ASP A 238 -6.73 0.06 -4.99
C ASP A 238 -5.97 -0.17 -6.31
N ILE A 239 -6.67 -0.36 -7.43
CA ILE A 239 -6.05 -0.49 -8.77
C ILE A 239 -5.38 0.82 -9.18
N TRP A 240 -6.02 1.95 -8.93
CA TRP A 240 -5.42 3.27 -9.13
C TRP A 240 -4.14 3.46 -8.29
N ASN A 241 -4.22 3.13 -6.99
CA ASN A 241 -3.05 3.18 -6.10
C ASN A 241 -1.88 2.36 -6.67
N LEU A 242 -2.15 1.12 -7.05
CA LEU A 242 -1.12 0.24 -7.60
C LEU A 242 -0.51 0.83 -8.89
N GLY A 243 -1.33 1.42 -9.78
CA GLY A 243 -0.84 2.10 -10.98
C GLY A 243 0.13 3.25 -10.64
N CYS A 244 -0.22 4.08 -9.67
CA CYS A 244 0.66 5.15 -9.18
C CYS A 244 1.97 4.59 -8.59
N ILE A 245 1.89 3.51 -7.80
CA ILE A 245 3.05 2.86 -7.19
C ILE A 245 3.97 2.27 -8.27
N VAL A 246 3.44 1.54 -9.23
CA VAL A 246 4.25 0.99 -10.34
C VAL A 246 5.01 2.09 -11.07
N SER A 247 4.34 3.21 -11.39
CA SER A 247 5.01 4.38 -11.97
C SER A 247 6.11 4.93 -11.07
N GLU A 248 5.85 5.05 -9.76
CA GLU A 248 6.83 5.53 -8.78
C GLU A 248 8.05 4.62 -8.67
N LEU A 249 7.84 3.30 -8.59
CA LEU A 249 8.94 2.33 -8.48
C LEU A 249 9.87 2.37 -9.70
N ILE A 250 9.32 2.59 -10.90
CA ILE A 250 10.07 2.62 -12.15
C ILE A 250 10.77 3.98 -12.34
N THR A 251 10.11 5.09 -11.98
CA THR A 251 10.63 6.44 -12.21
C THR A 251 11.41 7.01 -11.03
N GLY A 252 11.25 6.44 -9.82
CA GLY A 252 11.79 6.96 -8.56
C GLY A 252 11.06 8.21 -8.04
N GLN A 253 9.92 8.57 -8.65
CA GLN A 253 9.17 9.78 -8.33
C GLN A 253 7.66 9.49 -8.29
N HIS A 254 6.94 10.14 -7.38
CA HIS A 254 5.48 10.12 -7.45
C HIS A 254 5.00 10.63 -8.80
N LEU A 255 4.06 9.91 -9.42
CA LEU A 255 3.43 10.31 -10.68
C LEU A 255 2.74 11.67 -10.55
N PHE A 256 2.07 11.88 -9.44
CA PHE A 256 1.44 13.16 -9.09
C PHE A 256 2.13 13.78 -7.88
N LYS A 257 2.33 15.09 -7.90
CA LYS A 257 2.94 15.87 -6.82
C LYS A 257 1.99 17.00 -6.44
N PRO A 258 0.92 16.68 -5.67
CA PRO A 258 -0.06 17.68 -5.23
C PRO A 258 0.60 18.84 -4.49
N LYS A 259 0.26 20.06 -4.86
CA LYS A 259 0.77 21.26 -4.24
C LYS A 259 -0.29 22.36 -4.22
N ALA A 260 -0.43 23.07 -3.10
CA ALA A 260 -1.25 24.24 -3.01
C ALA A 260 -0.55 25.43 -3.71
N GLY A 261 -1.34 26.33 -4.26
CA GLY A 261 -0.91 27.63 -4.79
C GLY A 261 -1.58 28.77 -4.04
N ALA A 262 -1.40 29.99 -4.53
CA ALA A 262 -2.03 31.18 -3.94
C ALA A 262 -3.57 31.17 -4.05
N THR A 263 -4.12 30.51 -5.08
CA THR A 263 -5.54 30.55 -5.42
C THR A 263 -6.16 29.16 -5.61
N TRP A 264 -5.44 28.09 -5.30
CA TRP A 264 -5.92 26.71 -5.41
C TRP A 264 -5.38 25.81 -4.30
N SER A 265 -6.16 24.78 -3.95
CA SER A 265 -5.75 23.75 -2.99
C SER A 265 -4.85 22.69 -3.65
N ALA A 266 -4.19 21.87 -2.82
CA ALA A 266 -3.39 20.75 -3.31
C ALA A 266 -4.26 19.72 -4.06
N GLU A 267 -5.48 19.49 -3.61
CA GLU A 267 -6.46 18.58 -4.23
C GLU A 267 -6.93 19.12 -5.58
N GLN A 268 -7.21 20.43 -5.69
CA GLN A 268 -7.55 21.06 -6.98
C GLN A 268 -6.43 20.89 -7.99
N TYR A 269 -5.19 21.14 -7.59
CA TYR A 269 -4.03 20.94 -8.46
C TYR A 269 -3.82 19.47 -8.81
N HIS A 270 -4.01 18.57 -7.86
CA HIS A 270 -3.91 17.13 -8.10
C HIS A 270 -4.90 16.68 -9.16
N LEU A 271 -6.17 17.03 -9.00
CA LEU A 271 -7.21 16.70 -9.98
C LEU A 271 -6.89 17.29 -11.36
N ALA A 272 -6.44 18.55 -11.42
CA ALA A 272 -6.03 19.18 -12.67
C ALA A 272 -4.85 18.44 -13.34
N ARG A 273 -3.88 17.94 -12.58
CA ARG A 273 -2.77 17.11 -13.10
C ARG A 273 -3.25 15.77 -13.62
N ILE A 274 -4.16 15.08 -12.92
CA ILE A 274 -4.78 13.84 -13.39
C ILE A 274 -5.44 14.05 -14.77
N PHE A 275 -6.26 15.08 -14.89
CA PHE A 275 -6.92 15.40 -16.15
C PHE A 275 -5.95 15.85 -17.26
N ALA A 276 -4.86 16.52 -16.91
CA ALA A 276 -3.83 16.90 -17.88
C ALA A 276 -3.02 15.70 -18.40
N THR A 277 -2.93 14.62 -17.62
CA THR A 277 -2.19 13.39 -17.98
C THR A 277 -3.07 12.39 -18.73
N PHE A 278 -4.33 12.20 -18.32
CA PHE A 278 -5.22 11.15 -18.82
C PHE A 278 -6.52 11.66 -19.47
N GLY A 279 -6.85 12.93 -19.27
CA GLY A 279 -8.09 13.50 -19.80
C GLY A 279 -7.97 13.83 -21.28
N THR A 280 -9.01 13.52 -22.06
CA THR A 280 -9.21 14.05 -23.41
C THR A 280 -10.36 15.05 -23.41
N ARG A 281 -10.29 16.09 -24.25
CA ARG A 281 -11.35 17.12 -24.32
C ARG A 281 -12.72 16.54 -24.69
N ASP A 282 -12.74 15.46 -25.46
CA ASP A 282 -13.96 14.87 -26.01
C ASP A 282 -14.72 13.98 -25.00
N VAL A 283 -14.08 13.56 -23.89
CA VAL A 283 -14.65 12.69 -22.86
C VAL A 283 -15.24 13.49 -21.69
N LEU A 284 -15.07 14.83 -21.72
CA LEU A 284 -15.36 15.70 -20.56
C LEU A 284 -16.82 15.61 -20.06
N GLN A 285 -17.81 15.44 -20.98
CA GLN A 285 -19.22 15.41 -20.59
C GLN A 285 -19.59 14.15 -19.80
N ASN A 286 -19.09 12.98 -20.19
CA ASN A 286 -19.33 11.73 -19.44
C ASN A 286 -18.65 11.76 -18.07
N LEU A 287 -17.43 12.30 -18.01
CA LEU A 287 -16.70 12.50 -16.75
C LEU A 287 -17.45 13.46 -15.82
N LEU A 288 -17.97 14.57 -16.33
CA LEU A 288 -18.75 15.53 -15.53
C LEU A 288 -20.01 14.89 -14.95
N ASN A 289 -20.75 14.08 -15.71
CA ASN A 289 -21.94 13.38 -15.23
C ASN A 289 -21.64 12.45 -14.04
N PHE A 290 -20.48 11.78 -14.05
CA PHE A 290 -20.01 10.97 -12.93
C PHE A 290 -19.67 11.84 -11.72
N PHE A 291 -18.84 12.87 -11.90
CA PHE A 291 -18.35 13.71 -10.81
C PHE A 291 -19.42 14.61 -10.20
N GLN A 292 -20.50 14.92 -10.91
CA GLN A 292 -21.67 15.65 -10.35
C GLN A 292 -22.32 14.92 -9.17
N GLN A 293 -22.10 13.64 -9.01
CA GLN A 293 -22.56 12.86 -7.87
C GLN A 293 -21.67 13.02 -6.63
N GLY A 294 -20.48 13.59 -6.79
CA GLY A 294 -19.51 13.78 -5.72
C GLY A 294 -19.85 14.95 -4.79
N GLN A 295 -19.60 14.76 -3.49
CA GLN A 295 -19.88 15.76 -2.44
C GLN A 295 -19.10 17.07 -2.65
N HIS A 296 -17.96 17.03 -3.35
CA HIS A 296 -17.06 18.16 -3.57
C HIS A 296 -17.09 18.67 -5.02
N PHE A 297 -18.10 18.30 -5.82
CA PHE A 297 -18.18 18.70 -7.23
C PHE A 297 -18.03 20.19 -7.43
N GLU A 298 -18.84 20.99 -6.70
CA GLU A 298 -18.84 22.45 -6.81
C GLU A 298 -17.52 23.11 -6.39
N GLU A 299 -16.66 22.38 -5.66
CA GLU A 299 -15.34 22.85 -5.26
C GLU A 299 -14.35 22.79 -6.42
N TYR A 300 -14.44 21.75 -7.25
CA TYR A 300 -13.47 21.46 -8.31
C TYR A 300 -13.94 21.81 -9.72
N PHE A 301 -15.24 21.80 -9.96
CA PHE A 301 -15.82 21.97 -11.29
C PHE A 301 -16.73 23.20 -11.39
N ASN A 302 -16.97 23.62 -12.62
CA ASN A 302 -17.97 24.60 -13.02
C ASN A 302 -18.60 24.16 -14.35
N ASN A 303 -19.50 24.97 -14.92
CA ASN A 303 -20.19 24.67 -16.17
C ASN A 303 -19.26 24.51 -17.41
N LYS A 304 -17.97 24.84 -17.28
CA LYS A 304 -16.97 24.74 -18.35
C LYS A 304 -15.97 23.59 -18.12
N GLY A 305 -16.10 22.84 -17.00
CA GLY A 305 -15.19 21.79 -16.60
C GLY A 305 -14.43 22.11 -15.31
N LEU A 306 -13.18 21.67 -15.19
CA LEU A 306 -12.34 21.97 -14.02
C LEU A 306 -12.13 23.47 -13.83
N LYS A 307 -12.20 23.94 -12.58
CA LYS A 307 -11.97 25.35 -12.21
C LYS A 307 -10.53 25.79 -12.46
N ILE A 308 -9.58 24.87 -12.33
CA ILE A 308 -8.19 25.11 -12.66
C ILE A 308 -7.69 24.06 -13.66
N THR A 309 -6.70 24.43 -14.46
CA THR A 309 -6.05 23.53 -15.41
C THR A 309 -4.56 23.44 -15.09
N ALA A 310 -3.95 22.30 -15.39
CA ALA A 310 -2.51 22.09 -15.33
C ALA A 310 -1.95 21.99 -16.77
N GLU A 311 -0.66 22.19 -16.90
CA GLU A 311 0.04 21.94 -18.15
C GLU A 311 -0.08 20.47 -18.55
N SER A 312 -0.35 20.21 -19.83
CA SER A 312 -0.50 18.86 -20.35
C SER A 312 0.83 18.11 -20.27
N GLU A 313 0.81 16.95 -19.66
CA GLU A 313 1.95 16.05 -19.55
C GLU A 313 1.45 14.61 -19.68
N PRO A 314 1.25 14.12 -20.91
CA PRO A 314 0.74 12.77 -21.17
C PRO A 314 1.64 11.70 -20.58
N LEU A 315 1.05 10.55 -20.21
CA LEU A 315 1.76 9.45 -19.56
C LEU A 315 2.97 8.97 -20.35
N ASP A 316 2.85 8.85 -21.67
CA ASP A 316 3.95 8.42 -22.56
C ASP A 316 5.12 9.42 -22.54
N ALA A 317 4.85 10.73 -22.48
CA ALA A 317 5.87 11.76 -22.34
C ALA A 317 6.60 11.64 -20.99
N ILE A 318 5.87 11.40 -19.89
CA ILE A 318 6.46 11.15 -18.58
C ILE A 318 7.39 9.93 -18.65
N LEU A 319 6.91 8.79 -19.16
CA LEU A 319 7.71 7.56 -19.24
C LEU A 319 8.96 7.73 -20.13
N ARG A 320 8.87 8.50 -21.21
CA ARG A 320 10.03 8.84 -22.09
C ARG A 320 11.07 9.70 -21.36
N THR A 321 10.62 10.67 -20.56
CA THR A 321 11.52 11.52 -19.75
C THR A 321 12.40 10.69 -18.82
N TYR A 322 11.88 9.58 -18.29
CA TYR A 322 12.64 8.67 -17.44
C TYR A 322 13.32 7.51 -18.20
N ASN A 323 13.26 7.48 -19.54
CA ASN A 323 13.80 6.42 -20.40
C ASN A 323 13.26 5.01 -20.07
N VAL A 324 11.96 4.91 -19.73
CA VAL A 324 11.30 3.65 -19.35
C VAL A 324 10.07 3.33 -20.21
N TYR A 325 9.83 4.14 -21.23
CA TYR A 325 8.69 3.95 -22.12
C TYR A 325 8.79 2.64 -22.90
N THR A 326 7.75 1.81 -22.79
CA THR A 326 7.40 0.78 -23.78
C THR A 326 5.90 0.87 -24.04
N PRO A 327 5.40 0.44 -25.23
CA PRO A 327 3.96 0.43 -25.52
C PRO A 327 3.16 -0.37 -24.48
N GLU A 328 3.71 -1.50 -24.04
CA GLU A 328 3.07 -2.42 -23.09
C GLU A 328 2.96 -1.78 -21.70
N LEU A 329 4.02 -1.14 -21.20
CA LEU A 329 4.00 -0.41 -19.92
C LEU A 329 3.03 0.76 -19.99
N ASN A 330 3.08 1.53 -21.08
CA ASN A 330 2.16 2.67 -21.27
C ASN A 330 0.70 2.21 -21.28
N THR A 331 0.39 1.11 -21.98
CA THR A 331 -0.94 0.51 -21.99
C THR A 331 -1.34 0.00 -20.61
N PHE A 332 -0.45 -0.73 -19.93
CA PHE A 332 -0.70 -1.28 -18.60
C PHE A 332 -1.04 -0.20 -17.57
N LEU A 333 -0.21 0.85 -17.48
CA LEU A 333 -0.47 1.98 -16.60
C LEU A 333 -1.72 2.78 -17.04
N GLY A 334 -1.89 2.97 -18.35
CA GLY A 334 -3.02 3.71 -18.91
C GLY A 334 -4.38 3.09 -18.56
N VAL A 335 -4.50 1.76 -18.55
CA VAL A 335 -5.77 1.11 -18.16
C VAL A 335 -5.99 1.10 -16.63
N MET A 336 -4.93 1.05 -15.83
CA MET A 336 -5.05 1.14 -14.36
C MET A 336 -5.43 2.54 -13.88
N LEU A 337 -5.00 3.57 -14.63
CA LEU A 337 -5.14 4.98 -14.29
C LEU A 337 -6.24 5.68 -15.12
N GLN A 338 -7.28 4.90 -15.52
CA GLN A 338 -8.49 5.48 -16.09
C GLN A 338 -9.19 6.38 -15.07
N ILE A 339 -9.66 7.55 -15.54
CA ILE A 339 -10.30 8.56 -14.66
C ILE A 339 -11.58 7.98 -14.03
N LEU A 340 -12.42 7.32 -14.83
CA LEU A 340 -13.60 6.62 -14.30
C LEU A 340 -13.20 5.27 -13.69
N PRO A 341 -13.64 4.96 -12.47
CA PRO A 341 -13.30 3.71 -11.81
C PRO A 341 -13.79 2.47 -12.57
N ASP A 342 -14.95 2.54 -13.22
CA ASP A 342 -15.53 1.40 -13.95
C ASP A 342 -14.73 1.02 -15.20
N ASP A 343 -13.97 1.95 -15.77
CA ASP A 343 -13.09 1.70 -16.91
C ASP A 343 -11.77 1.01 -16.50
N ARG A 344 -11.45 0.95 -15.20
CA ARG A 344 -10.28 0.24 -14.70
C ARG A 344 -10.54 -1.27 -14.64
N PRO A 345 -9.62 -2.12 -15.14
CA PRO A 345 -9.77 -3.56 -15.05
C PRO A 345 -9.72 -4.06 -13.60
N SER A 346 -10.11 -5.31 -13.38
CA SER A 346 -9.91 -5.99 -12.09
C SER A 346 -8.44 -6.43 -11.92
N ALA A 347 -8.04 -6.74 -10.69
CA ALA A 347 -6.72 -7.31 -10.41
C ALA A 347 -6.51 -8.61 -11.21
N LYS A 348 -7.52 -9.46 -11.28
CA LYS A 348 -7.51 -10.69 -12.07
C LYS A 348 -7.24 -10.45 -13.56
N SER A 349 -7.89 -9.44 -14.15
CA SER A 349 -7.71 -9.11 -15.56
C SER A 349 -6.32 -8.56 -15.87
N LEU A 350 -5.71 -7.83 -14.93
CA LEU A 350 -4.37 -7.27 -15.07
C LEU A 350 -3.27 -8.33 -15.02
N LEU A 351 -3.48 -9.45 -14.32
CA LEU A 351 -2.50 -10.53 -14.22
C LEU A 351 -2.13 -11.17 -15.57
N VAL A 352 -3.00 -11.08 -16.57
CA VAL A 352 -2.77 -11.62 -17.92
C VAL A 352 -2.31 -10.57 -18.92
N SER A 353 -1.94 -9.37 -18.47
CA SER A 353 -1.46 -8.29 -19.34
C SER A 353 -0.12 -8.61 -19.99
N ASP A 354 0.07 -8.15 -21.24
CA ASP A 354 1.29 -8.36 -22.00
C ASP A 354 2.53 -7.85 -21.24
N TRP A 355 2.42 -6.68 -20.60
CA TRP A 355 3.53 -6.11 -19.85
C TRP A 355 4.07 -7.04 -18.76
N LEU A 356 3.20 -7.76 -18.06
CA LEU A 356 3.63 -8.73 -17.02
C LEU A 356 4.13 -10.04 -17.62
N GLN A 357 3.72 -10.41 -18.85
CA GLN A 357 4.11 -11.67 -19.47
C GLN A 357 5.44 -11.59 -20.24
N LEU A 358 5.83 -10.41 -20.68
CA LEU A 358 7.07 -10.20 -21.41
C LEU A 358 8.29 -10.49 -20.52
N HIS A 359 9.18 -11.36 -20.98
CA HIS A 359 10.48 -11.55 -20.37
C HIS A 359 11.39 -10.37 -20.70
N ASP A 360 12.06 -9.82 -19.68
CA ASP A 360 13.04 -8.75 -19.89
C ASP A 360 14.38 -9.37 -20.25
N ASP A 361 14.73 -9.40 -21.54
CA ASP A 361 15.99 -9.98 -22.07
C ASP A 361 17.24 -9.14 -21.74
N GLN A 362 17.15 -8.09 -20.93
CA GLN A 362 18.27 -7.22 -20.59
C GLN A 362 18.90 -7.64 -19.26
N PRO A 363 20.19 -8.02 -19.24
CA PRO A 363 20.91 -8.23 -17.98
C PRO A 363 21.11 -6.88 -17.28
N PHE A 364 20.37 -6.64 -16.19
CA PHE A 364 20.63 -5.52 -15.30
C PHE A 364 21.89 -5.78 -14.47
N VAL A 365 22.94 -4.98 -14.70
CA VAL A 365 24.17 -5.01 -13.92
C VAL A 365 24.19 -3.78 -12.99
N HIS A 366 23.51 -3.84 -11.86
CA HIS A 366 23.74 -2.93 -10.75
C HIS A 366 23.72 -3.69 -9.44
N THR A 367 24.83 -3.61 -8.73
CA THR A 367 24.96 -4.14 -7.36
C THR A 367 24.56 -3.03 -6.40
N ILE A 368 23.50 -3.21 -5.62
CA ILE A 368 23.18 -2.35 -4.48
C ILE A 368 23.83 -2.98 -3.26
N LYS A 369 24.70 -2.25 -2.60
CA LYS A 369 25.19 -2.59 -1.25
C LYS A 369 24.19 -2.05 -0.25
N LEU A 370 23.49 -2.92 0.44
CA LEU A 370 22.63 -2.63 1.61
C LEU A 370 23.46 -2.56 2.88
#